data_8287afb76fd59c055125f9db9663d1c8
#
_entry.id   8287afb76fd59c055125f9db9663d1c8
#
_cell.length_a   1.000
_cell.length_b   1.000
_cell.length_c   1.000
_cell.angle_alpha   90.00
_cell.angle_beta   90.00
_cell.angle_gamma   90.00
#
_symmetry.space_group_name_H-M   'P 1'
#
loop_
_entity.id
_entity.type
_entity.pdbx_description
1 polymer ?
#
loop_
_entity_poly.entity_id
_entity_poly.type
_entity_poly.pdbx_seq_one_letter_code
_entity_poly.pdbx_strand_id
1 'polypeptide(L)'
;MKFDAKPVIGVVADLNRRPTHPVHSVGDKYLDAVTAGVGALAFIIPALIDRPGAAFTDPADIGRVLDMLDGLFLTGATSNVHPSQYGADLSNPASPSDTARDHVSLSMVREAVQRGLPILGVCRGFQEINAALGGTLHQEVHNTPGLSDHREKDDDPLDVQYGPSHAVALAEGGLLRRLAGDATTQVNSLHGQGVDRLAPNLAVEAVAPDGLVEAYRGETGGFLLAVQWHPEWKFRENPLSVRIFEIFGEAARAWRARRGASSLAS
;
A
#
# COMPACT_ATOMS: atom_id res chain seq x y z
N MET A 1 -31.25 17.97 -1.32
CA MET A 1 -30.23 17.10 -1.86
C MET A 1 -29.19 16.87 -0.76
N LYS A 2 -29.08 15.67 -0.18
CA LYS A 2 -27.90 15.32 0.60
C LYS A 2 -26.78 15.16 -0.43
N PHE A 3 -25.85 16.13 -0.49
CA PHE A 3 -24.60 15.92 -1.18
C PHE A 3 -23.92 14.75 -0.49
N ASP A 4 -23.81 13.63 -1.17
CA ASP A 4 -23.06 12.48 -0.68
C ASP A 4 -21.59 12.92 -0.70
N ALA A 5 -21.12 13.37 0.47
CA ALA A 5 -19.80 13.96 0.57
C ALA A 5 -18.76 12.88 0.30
N LYS A 6 -17.81 13.16 -0.63
CA LYS A 6 -16.73 12.25 -1.00
C LYS A 6 -16.00 11.73 0.24
N PRO A 7 -15.59 10.45 0.29
CA PRO A 7 -14.75 9.95 1.36
C PRO A 7 -13.38 10.65 1.35
N VAL A 8 -12.72 10.66 2.49
CA VAL A 8 -11.39 11.22 2.69
C VAL A 8 -10.39 10.07 2.81
N ILE A 9 -9.42 10.00 1.90
CA ILE A 9 -8.37 8.99 1.89
C ILE A 9 -7.05 9.61 2.31
N GLY A 10 -6.45 9.09 3.37
CA GLY A 10 -5.09 9.42 3.76
C GLY A 10 -4.08 8.73 2.87
N VAL A 11 -3.12 9.48 2.33
CA VAL A 11 -2.05 8.97 1.46
C VAL A 11 -0.72 9.28 2.12
N VAL A 12 0.02 8.24 2.54
CA VAL A 12 1.29 8.43 3.24
C VAL A 12 2.37 8.86 2.25
N ALA A 13 3.07 9.95 2.59
CA ALA A 13 4.13 10.53 1.77
C ALA A 13 5.50 9.91 2.07
N ASP A 14 6.39 9.95 1.07
CA ASP A 14 7.83 9.71 1.24
C ASP A 14 8.53 10.93 1.81
N LEU A 15 9.58 10.71 2.61
CA LEU A 15 10.52 11.75 2.99
C LEU A 15 11.74 11.71 2.07
N ASN A 16 11.73 12.55 1.04
CA ASN A 16 12.84 12.69 0.11
C ASN A 16 13.87 13.70 0.62
N ARG A 17 15.07 13.23 0.92
CA ARG A 17 16.19 14.07 1.35
C ARG A 17 16.91 14.67 0.13
N ARG A 18 16.46 15.85 -0.31
CA ARG A 18 17.12 16.59 -1.38
C ARG A 18 18.31 17.40 -0.83
N PRO A 19 19.31 17.76 -1.68
CA PRO A 19 20.48 18.53 -1.23
C PRO A 19 20.13 19.87 -0.56
N THR A 20 19.07 20.53 -0.97
CA THR A 20 18.66 21.85 -0.44
C THR A 20 17.83 21.73 0.84
N HIS A 21 16.86 20.83 0.88
CA HIS A 21 16.00 20.59 2.04
C HIS A 21 15.18 19.31 1.85
N PRO A 22 14.78 18.62 2.92
CA PRO A 22 13.90 17.46 2.83
C PRO A 22 12.50 17.88 2.34
N VAL A 23 11.87 17.02 1.56
CA VAL A 23 10.53 17.23 0.98
C VAL A 23 9.68 15.99 1.20
N HIS A 24 8.46 16.18 1.71
CA HIS A 24 7.45 15.12 1.66
C HIS A 24 6.77 15.13 0.30
N SER A 25 6.68 13.99 -0.36
CA SER A 25 6.07 13.91 -1.69
C SER A 25 5.30 12.60 -1.89
N VAL A 26 4.31 12.69 -2.77
CA VAL A 26 3.52 11.57 -3.28
C VAL A 26 3.50 11.69 -4.80
N GLY A 27 3.72 10.59 -5.51
CA GLY A 27 3.63 10.60 -6.97
C GLY A 27 2.21 10.91 -7.44
N ASP A 28 2.08 11.77 -8.46
CA ASP A 28 0.80 12.25 -9.00
C ASP A 28 -0.14 11.11 -9.41
N LYS A 29 0.40 10.01 -9.98
CA LYS A 29 -0.35 8.82 -10.35
C LYS A 29 -1.18 8.21 -9.21
N TYR A 30 -0.69 8.27 -7.96
CA TYR A 30 -1.43 7.80 -6.78
C TYR A 30 -2.57 8.75 -6.42
N LEU A 31 -2.33 10.06 -6.52
CA LEU A 31 -3.37 11.07 -6.26
C LEU A 31 -4.48 11.00 -7.32
N ASP A 32 -4.12 10.78 -8.59
CA ASP A 32 -5.10 10.56 -9.66
C ASP A 32 -5.93 9.28 -9.41
N ALA A 33 -5.29 8.18 -9.01
CA ALA A 33 -6.00 6.96 -8.65
C ALA A 33 -6.97 7.16 -7.48
N VAL A 34 -6.60 7.91 -6.44
CA VAL A 34 -7.48 8.25 -5.31
C VAL A 34 -8.62 9.17 -5.74
N THR A 35 -8.33 10.23 -6.49
CA THR A 35 -9.33 11.24 -6.79
C THR A 35 -10.30 10.80 -7.88
N ALA A 36 -9.84 10.12 -8.90
CA ALA A 36 -10.62 9.67 -10.05
C ALA A 36 -11.01 8.18 -9.97
N GLY A 37 -10.12 7.30 -9.51
CA GLY A 37 -10.41 5.86 -9.39
C GLY A 37 -11.28 5.53 -8.18
N VAL A 38 -10.92 6.02 -7.00
CA VAL A 38 -11.69 5.85 -5.76
C VAL A 38 -12.90 6.80 -5.71
N GLY A 39 -12.82 7.97 -6.35
CA GLY A 39 -13.82 9.03 -6.26
C GLY A 39 -13.79 9.77 -4.91
N ALA A 40 -12.60 9.98 -4.34
CA ALA A 40 -12.37 10.49 -2.98
C ALA A 40 -11.65 11.85 -2.97
N LEU A 41 -11.49 12.42 -1.77
CA LEU A 41 -10.53 13.48 -1.49
C LEU A 41 -9.24 12.85 -1.00
N ALA A 42 -8.10 13.23 -1.58
CA ALA A 42 -6.78 12.77 -1.15
C ALA A 42 -6.17 13.74 -0.13
N PHE A 43 -5.75 13.21 1.03
CA PHE A 43 -5.01 13.95 2.05
C PHE A 43 -3.62 13.35 2.22
N ILE A 44 -2.59 14.13 1.88
CA ILE A 44 -1.20 13.70 2.02
C ILE A 44 -0.81 13.75 3.50
N ILE A 45 -0.32 12.62 4.03
CA ILE A 45 0.12 12.48 5.41
C ILE A 45 1.64 12.52 5.44
N PRO A 46 2.26 13.54 6.05
CA PRO A 46 3.71 13.66 6.11
C PRO A 46 4.34 12.70 7.13
N ALA A 47 5.53 12.20 6.86
CA ALA A 47 6.33 11.40 7.78
C ALA A 47 7.21 12.29 8.69
N LEU A 48 6.63 12.96 9.67
CA LEU A 48 7.30 13.96 10.53
C LEU A 48 7.65 13.37 11.90
N ILE A 49 8.83 12.75 12.04
CA ILE A 49 9.27 12.17 13.32
C ILE A 49 10.63 12.66 13.84
N ASP A 50 11.48 13.21 12.98
CA ASP A 50 12.91 13.47 13.30
C ASP A 50 13.17 14.84 13.95
N ARG A 51 12.18 15.45 14.62
CA ARG A 51 12.31 16.79 15.20
C ARG A 51 11.67 16.86 16.58
N PRO A 52 12.24 17.59 17.56
CA PRO A 52 11.57 17.86 18.82
C PRO A 52 10.19 18.48 18.59
N GLY A 53 9.14 17.88 19.16
CA GLY A 53 7.75 18.30 18.95
C GLY A 53 7.16 17.92 17.58
N ALA A 54 7.79 17.00 16.85
CA ALA A 54 7.26 16.50 15.57
C ALA A 54 5.92 15.78 15.80
N ALA A 55 5.04 15.90 14.80
CA ALA A 55 3.82 15.12 14.74
C ALA A 55 4.14 13.60 14.67
N PHE A 56 3.20 12.78 15.13
CA PHE A 56 3.30 11.30 15.13
C PHE A 56 4.35 10.68 16.06
N THR A 57 4.96 11.43 16.95
CA THR A 57 5.75 10.87 18.07
C THR A 57 4.86 10.36 19.18
N ASP A 58 3.63 10.88 19.30
CA ASP A 58 2.59 10.43 20.22
C ASP A 58 1.61 9.49 19.46
N PRO A 59 1.37 8.27 19.93
CA PRO A 59 0.34 7.39 19.38
C PRO A 59 -1.04 8.05 19.27
N ALA A 60 -1.36 9.00 20.15
CA ALA A 60 -2.62 9.76 20.10
C ALA A 60 -2.75 10.59 18.80
N ASP A 61 -1.64 11.06 18.23
CA ASP A 61 -1.69 11.82 16.98
C ASP A 61 -2.06 10.92 15.78
N ILE A 62 -1.59 9.67 15.76
CA ILE A 62 -2.02 8.66 14.80
C ILE A 62 -3.53 8.48 14.87
N GLY A 63 -4.06 8.29 16.09
CA GLY A 63 -5.51 8.15 16.32
C GLY A 63 -6.31 9.33 15.78
N ARG A 64 -5.89 10.56 16.09
CA ARG A 64 -6.55 11.79 15.63
C ARG A 64 -6.56 11.93 14.11
N VAL A 65 -5.46 11.57 13.44
CA VAL A 65 -5.41 11.61 11.98
C VAL A 65 -6.37 10.55 11.39
N LEU A 66 -6.35 9.32 11.90
CA LEU A 66 -7.26 8.27 11.43
C LEU A 66 -8.75 8.61 11.68
N ASP A 67 -9.07 9.39 12.71
CA ASP A 67 -10.44 9.87 12.94
C ASP A 67 -10.96 10.80 11.82
N MET A 68 -10.08 11.45 11.08
CA MET A 68 -10.45 12.31 9.94
C MET A 68 -10.63 11.53 8.63
N LEU A 69 -10.18 10.27 8.57
CA LEU A 69 -10.09 9.49 7.34
C LEU A 69 -11.25 8.50 7.21
N ASP A 70 -11.58 8.20 5.97
CA ASP A 70 -12.50 7.15 5.58
C ASP A 70 -11.78 5.94 4.94
N GLY A 71 -10.46 6.06 4.71
CA GLY A 71 -9.58 5.00 4.26
C GLY A 71 -8.12 5.43 4.26
N LEU A 72 -7.22 4.45 4.22
CA LEU A 72 -5.77 4.63 4.20
C LEU A 72 -5.19 4.02 2.92
N PHE A 73 -4.42 4.80 2.16
CA PHE A 73 -3.73 4.35 0.96
C PHE A 73 -2.22 4.46 1.15
N LEU A 74 -1.54 3.31 1.12
CA LEU A 74 -0.09 3.20 1.21
C LEU A 74 0.49 3.03 -0.18
N THR A 75 1.27 4.00 -0.62
CA THR A 75 1.83 4.08 -1.98
C THR A 75 3.11 3.26 -2.13
N GLY A 76 3.51 2.97 -3.37
CA GLY A 76 4.88 2.58 -3.68
C GLY A 76 5.87 3.71 -3.45
N ALA A 77 7.14 3.35 -3.35
CA ALA A 77 8.29 4.25 -3.24
C ALA A 77 9.56 3.56 -3.72
N THR A 78 10.60 4.35 -4.00
CA THR A 78 11.93 3.83 -4.32
C THR A 78 12.71 3.36 -3.09
N SER A 79 12.30 3.76 -1.89
CA SER A 79 12.87 3.28 -0.63
C SER A 79 12.25 1.95 -0.20
N ASN A 80 13.05 1.12 0.47
CA ASN A 80 12.63 -0.14 1.08
C ASN A 80 12.16 0.05 2.53
N VAL A 81 11.35 -0.88 3.04
CA VAL A 81 11.06 -0.99 4.47
C VAL A 81 12.34 -1.43 5.17
N HIS A 82 12.76 -0.69 6.21
CA HIS A 82 14.00 -0.98 6.92
C HIS A 82 13.90 -2.33 7.67
N PRO A 83 14.92 -3.21 7.59
CA PRO A 83 14.87 -4.57 8.14
C PRO A 83 14.57 -4.65 9.63
N SER A 84 14.95 -3.64 10.43
CA SER A 84 14.61 -3.57 11.86
C SER A 84 13.10 -3.59 12.13
N GLN A 85 12.26 -3.24 11.14
CA GLN A 85 10.80 -3.23 11.29
C GLN A 85 10.18 -4.64 11.30
N TYR A 86 10.93 -5.64 10.79
CA TYR A 86 10.51 -7.04 10.77
C TYR A 86 11.54 -7.99 11.41
N GLY A 87 12.43 -7.43 12.26
CA GLY A 87 13.34 -8.21 13.11
C GLY A 87 14.53 -8.83 12.38
N ALA A 88 14.97 -8.25 11.26
CA ALA A 88 16.13 -8.70 10.50
C ALA A 88 17.29 -7.70 10.56
N ASP A 89 18.51 -8.19 10.38
CA ASP A 89 19.69 -7.36 10.19
C ASP A 89 19.76 -6.83 8.76
N LEU A 90 20.33 -5.64 8.60
CA LEU A 90 20.49 -5.01 7.28
C LEU A 90 21.55 -5.75 6.47
N SER A 91 21.15 -6.40 5.36
CA SER A 91 22.03 -7.17 4.49
C SER A 91 22.87 -6.28 3.56
N ASN A 92 22.30 -5.16 3.11
CA ASN A 92 22.95 -4.23 2.18
C ASN A 92 22.83 -2.79 2.70
N PRO A 93 23.92 -2.19 3.25
CA PRO A 93 23.91 -0.80 3.73
C PRO A 93 23.61 0.25 2.65
N ALA A 94 23.77 -0.08 1.37
CA ALA A 94 23.45 0.82 0.26
C ALA A 94 21.96 0.79 -0.12
N SER A 95 21.18 -0.15 0.42
CA SER A 95 19.73 -0.22 0.16
C SER A 95 19.03 1.03 0.69
N PRO A 96 18.31 1.79 -0.15
CA PRO A 96 17.64 3.00 0.29
C PRO A 96 16.52 2.66 1.26
N SER A 97 16.41 3.36 2.39
CA SER A 97 15.32 3.20 3.36
C SER A 97 14.76 4.55 3.79
N ASP A 98 13.48 4.59 4.16
CA ASP A 98 12.81 5.75 4.75
C ASP A 98 12.23 5.36 6.11
N THR A 99 13.06 5.43 7.14
CA THR A 99 12.67 5.05 8.51
C THR A 99 11.63 6.00 9.11
N ALA A 100 11.54 7.24 8.63
CA ALA A 100 10.52 8.18 9.03
C ALA A 100 9.13 7.73 8.51
N ARG A 101 9.07 7.36 7.24
CA ARG A 101 7.87 6.77 6.65
C ARG A 101 7.50 5.44 7.31
N ASP A 102 8.47 4.56 7.56
CA ASP A 102 8.22 3.29 8.25
C ASP A 102 7.53 3.52 9.60
N HIS A 103 8.03 4.44 10.41
CA HIS A 103 7.45 4.74 11.73
C HIS A 103 5.98 5.15 11.63
N VAL A 104 5.66 6.06 10.72
CA VAL A 104 4.30 6.58 10.56
C VAL A 104 3.39 5.54 9.91
N SER A 105 3.81 4.95 8.78
CA SER A 105 2.97 4.02 8.01
C SER A 105 2.65 2.74 8.77
N LEU A 106 3.66 2.12 9.41
CA LEU A 106 3.43 0.88 10.16
C LEU A 106 2.53 1.11 11.39
N SER A 107 2.69 2.25 12.07
CA SER A 107 1.84 2.63 13.20
C SER A 107 0.39 2.89 12.75
N MET A 108 0.21 3.58 11.62
CA MET A 108 -1.10 3.81 11.03
C MET A 108 -1.78 2.51 10.61
N VAL A 109 -1.02 1.57 10.00
CA VAL A 109 -1.57 0.26 9.60
C VAL A 109 -2.10 -0.50 10.81
N ARG A 110 -1.30 -0.61 11.89
CA ARG A 110 -1.72 -1.33 13.10
C ARG A 110 -3.02 -0.76 13.67
N GLU A 111 -3.08 0.54 13.82
CA GLU A 111 -4.26 1.23 14.37
C GLU A 111 -5.46 1.17 13.42
N ALA A 112 -5.24 1.33 12.10
CA ALA A 112 -6.29 1.25 11.08
C ALA A 112 -6.93 -0.15 11.04
N VAL A 113 -6.12 -1.22 11.13
CA VAL A 113 -6.62 -2.61 11.19
C VAL A 113 -7.47 -2.83 12.45
N GLN A 114 -7.02 -2.37 13.63
CA GLN A 114 -7.78 -2.48 14.87
C GLN A 114 -9.14 -1.79 14.78
N ARG A 115 -9.22 -0.66 14.11
CA ARG A 115 -10.46 0.10 13.89
C ARG A 115 -11.35 -0.49 12.78
N GLY A 116 -10.80 -1.34 11.91
CA GLY A 116 -11.47 -1.81 10.70
C GLY A 116 -11.58 -0.73 9.60
N LEU A 117 -10.71 0.30 9.65
CA LEU A 117 -10.61 1.32 8.60
C LEU A 117 -10.15 0.66 7.28
N PRO A 118 -10.77 0.96 6.13
CA PRO A 118 -10.34 0.42 4.85
C PRO A 118 -8.89 0.78 4.50
N ILE A 119 -8.11 -0.22 4.06
CA ILE A 119 -6.70 -0.06 3.69
C ILE A 119 -6.47 -0.62 2.28
N LEU A 120 -5.76 0.14 1.44
CA LEU A 120 -5.18 -0.32 0.18
C LEU A 120 -3.67 -0.10 0.22
N GLY A 121 -2.87 -1.13 -0.11
CA GLY A 121 -1.41 -1.04 -0.20
C GLY A 121 -0.92 -1.38 -1.60
N VAL A 122 0.07 -0.60 -2.10
CA VAL A 122 0.69 -0.78 -3.42
C VAL A 122 2.21 -0.82 -3.26
N CYS A 123 2.86 -1.83 -3.82
CA CYS A 123 4.32 -2.00 -3.87
C CYS A 123 4.94 -1.87 -2.46
N ARG A 124 5.62 -0.77 -2.14
CA ARG A 124 6.13 -0.55 -0.79
C ARG A 124 5.03 -0.59 0.27
N GLY A 125 3.84 -0.07 -0.02
CA GLY A 125 2.69 -0.13 0.88
C GLY A 125 2.22 -1.57 1.16
N PHE A 126 2.32 -2.47 0.19
CA PHE A 126 2.10 -3.90 0.38
C PHE A 126 3.13 -4.47 1.37
N GLN A 127 4.40 -4.11 1.25
CA GLN A 127 5.46 -4.56 2.16
C GLN A 127 5.30 -3.98 3.57
N GLU A 128 4.93 -2.70 3.69
CA GLU A 128 4.65 -2.01 4.94
C GLU A 128 3.54 -2.70 5.74
N ILE A 129 2.44 -3.07 5.09
CA ILE A 129 1.31 -3.77 5.74
C ILE A 129 1.76 -5.13 6.27
N ASN A 130 2.49 -5.92 5.47
CA ASN A 130 3.00 -7.22 5.91
C ASN A 130 3.91 -7.08 7.13
N ALA A 131 4.88 -6.17 7.10
CA ALA A 131 5.79 -5.92 8.21
C ALA A 131 5.06 -5.41 9.46
N ALA A 132 4.10 -4.49 9.30
CA ALA A 132 3.32 -3.94 10.41
C ALA A 132 2.52 -5.00 11.16
N LEU A 133 2.06 -6.04 10.46
CA LEU A 133 1.23 -7.13 10.99
C LEU A 133 2.04 -8.37 11.41
N GLY A 134 3.38 -8.30 11.36
CA GLY A 134 4.28 -9.32 11.89
C GLY A 134 4.80 -10.32 10.85
N GLY A 135 4.68 -10.01 9.56
CA GLY A 135 5.35 -10.74 8.47
C GLY A 135 6.81 -10.33 8.32
N THR A 136 7.52 -11.00 7.41
CA THR A 136 8.93 -10.71 7.06
C THR A 136 9.10 -10.46 5.57
N LEU A 137 10.23 -9.85 5.18
CA LEU A 137 10.50 -9.47 3.79
C LEU A 137 11.86 -10.02 3.35
N HIS A 138 11.95 -10.49 2.11
CA HIS A 138 13.20 -10.61 1.37
C HIS A 138 13.71 -9.20 1.09
N GLN A 139 14.91 -8.87 1.54
CA GLN A 139 15.51 -7.55 1.32
C GLN A 139 15.90 -7.33 -0.15
N GLU A 140 16.32 -8.40 -0.81
CA GLU A 140 16.76 -8.43 -2.20
C GLU A 140 16.24 -9.71 -2.85
N VAL A 141 15.05 -9.64 -3.45
CA VAL A 141 14.38 -10.78 -4.11
C VAL A 141 15.28 -11.40 -5.19
N HIS A 142 15.93 -10.55 -5.99
CA HIS A 142 16.84 -10.95 -7.08
C HIS A 142 18.10 -11.72 -6.60
N ASN A 143 18.45 -11.65 -5.32
CA ASN A 143 19.54 -12.40 -4.71
C ASN A 143 19.06 -13.62 -3.91
N THR A 144 17.73 -13.86 -3.87
CA THR A 144 17.14 -14.99 -3.15
C THR A 144 17.10 -16.23 -4.06
N PRO A 145 17.72 -17.37 -3.67
CA PRO A 145 17.71 -18.57 -4.47
C PRO A 145 16.28 -19.04 -4.82
N GLY A 146 16.03 -19.27 -6.10
CA GLY A 146 14.74 -19.75 -6.60
C GLY A 146 13.74 -18.66 -6.97
N LEU A 147 14.01 -17.39 -6.63
CA LEU A 147 13.22 -16.25 -7.06
C LEU A 147 13.82 -15.57 -8.30
N SER A 148 12.97 -14.95 -9.08
CA SER A 148 13.32 -14.18 -10.28
C SER A 148 13.75 -12.74 -9.91
N ASP A 149 14.29 -12.00 -10.89
CA ASP A 149 14.50 -10.55 -10.72
C ASP A 149 13.21 -9.80 -11.08
N HIS A 150 12.64 -9.17 -10.07
CA HIS A 150 11.38 -8.42 -10.14
C HIS A 150 11.59 -6.91 -10.33
N ARG A 151 12.83 -6.47 -10.54
CA ARG A 151 13.15 -5.05 -10.73
C ARG A 151 12.92 -4.63 -12.18
N GLU A 152 12.60 -3.36 -12.34
CA GLU A 152 12.67 -2.65 -13.62
C GLU A 152 14.12 -2.48 -14.07
N LYS A 153 14.28 -2.09 -15.33
CA LYS A 153 15.57 -1.60 -15.85
C LYS A 153 15.54 -0.08 -15.88
N ASP A 154 16.43 0.54 -15.13
CA ASP A 154 16.49 2.01 -14.94
C ASP A 154 16.58 2.79 -16.26
N ASP A 155 17.24 2.21 -17.28
CA ASP A 155 17.44 2.85 -18.58
C ASP A 155 16.23 2.73 -19.54
N ASP A 156 15.24 1.90 -19.20
CA ASP A 156 14.03 1.75 -20.02
C ASP A 156 13.09 2.97 -19.86
N PRO A 157 12.36 3.36 -20.92
CA PRO A 157 11.29 4.36 -20.80
C PRO A 157 10.24 3.95 -19.77
N LEU A 158 9.61 4.90 -19.07
CA LEU A 158 8.62 4.62 -18.04
C LEU A 158 7.48 3.70 -18.49
N ASP A 159 7.00 3.85 -19.73
CA ASP A 159 5.95 2.98 -20.29
C ASP A 159 6.40 1.54 -20.46
N VAL A 160 7.71 1.30 -20.60
CA VAL A 160 8.29 -0.05 -20.63
C VAL A 160 8.47 -0.58 -19.22
N GLN A 161 9.02 0.23 -18.30
CA GLN A 161 9.19 -0.16 -16.90
C GLN A 161 7.86 -0.54 -16.24
N TYR A 162 6.80 0.24 -16.47
CA TYR A 162 5.45 -0.01 -15.97
C TYR A 162 4.58 -0.88 -16.89
N GLY A 163 5.14 -1.38 -17.99
CA GLY A 163 4.49 -2.32 -18.89
C GLY A 163 4.28 -3.70 -18.25
N PRO A 164 3.49 -4.60 -18.89
CA PRO A 164 3.32 -5.98 -18.43
C PRO A 164 4.66 -6.71 -18.34
N SER A 165 4.97 -7.27 -17.15
CA SER A 165 6.21 -8.00 -16.87
C SER A 165 5.98 -9.52 -16.85
N HIS A 166 5.09 -9.98 -15.96
CA HIS A 166 4.78 -11.39 -15.82
C HIS A 166 3.31 -11.62 -15.45
N ALA A 167 2.85 -12.87 -15.63
CA ALA A 167 1.53 -13.27 -15.19
C ALA A 167 1.58 -13.69 -13.71
N VAL A 168 0.55 -13.35 -12.93
CA VAL A 168 0.33 -13.88 -11.59
C VAL A 168 -0.86 -14.83 -11.58
N ALA A 169 -0.77 -15.92 -10.82
CA ALA A 169 -1.88 -16.82 -10.54
C ALA A 169 -2.75 -16.24 -9.43
N LEU A 170 -4.05 -16.07 -9.69
CA LEU A 170 -5.02 -15.54 -8.75
C LEU A 170 -5.65 -16.66 -7.92
N ALA A 171 -5.69 -16.48 -6.61
CA ALA A 171 -6.17 -17.48 -5.66
C ALA A 171 -7.62 -17.90 -5.96
N GLU A 172 -7.88 -19.20 -5.91
CA GLU A 172 -9.25 -19.73 -6.09
C GLU A 172 -10.18 -19.22 -4.99
N GLY A 173 -11.35 -18.70 -5.39
CA GLY A 173 -12.29 -18.05 -4.46
C GLY A 173 -11.81 -16.69 -3.92
N GLY A 174 -10.62 -16.22 -4.34
CA GLY A 174 -10.04 -14.93 -3.96
C GLY A 174 -10.83 -13.73 -4.49
N LEU A 175 -10.62 -12.58 -3.88
CA LEU A 175 -11.24 -11.32 -4.30
C LEU A 175 -10.77 -10.90 -5.69
N LEU A 176 -9.44 -10.90 -5.91
CA LEU A 176 -8.86 -10.48 -7.19
C LEU A 176 -9.30 -11.38 -8.34
N ARG A 177 -9.44 -12.71 -8.12
CA ARG A 177 -9.95 -13.63 -9.13
C ARG A 177 -11.40 -13.30 -9.53
N ARG A 178 -12.26 -12.92 -8.57
CA ARG A 178 -13.63 -12.48 -8.88
C ARG A 178 -13.67 -11.17 -9.64
N LEU A 179 -12.74 -10.24 -9.35
CA LEU A 179 -12.65 -8.94 -10.03
C LEU A 179 -12.10 -9.07 -11.45
N ALA A 180 -11.08 -9.92 -11.65
CA ALA A 180 -10.47 -10.16 -12.94
C ALA A 180 -11.35 -11.02 -13.86
N GLY A 181 -12.16 -11.91 -13.28
CA GLY A 181 -12.96 -12.88 -14.04
C GLY A 181 -12.13 -14.01 -14.66
N ASP A 182 -10.84 -14.13 -14.29
CA ASP A 182 -9.89 -15.10 -14.82
C ASP A 182 -9.03 -15.69 -13.68
N ALA A 183 -8.35 -16.79 -13.96
CA ALA A 183 -7.42 -17.45 -13.04
C ALA A 183 -6.03 -16.77 -12.98
N THR A 184 -5.68 -15.97 -13.99
CA THR A 184 -4.40 -15.26 -14.10
C THR A 184 -4.61 -13.84 -14.58
N THR A 185 -3.63 -12.96 -14.31
CA THR A 185 -3.57 -11.62 -14.89
C THR A 185 -2.13 -11.20 -15.13
N GLN A 186 -1.90 -10.31 -16.10
CA GLN A 186 -0.59 -9.70 -16.32
C GLN A 186 -0.42 -8.50 -15.39
N VAL A 187 0.76 -8.40 -14.77
CA VAL A 187 1.14 -7.29 -13.88
C VAL A 187 2.47 -6.68 -14.30
N ASN A 188 2.69 -5.43 -13.92
CA ASN A 188 4.03 -4.82 -13.97
C ASN A 188 4.84 -5.23 -12.72
N SER A 189 6.17 -5.05 -12.77
CA SER A 189 7.05 -5.45 -11.68
C SER A 189 8.23 -4.48 -11.57
N LEU A 190 8.27 -3.74 -10.47
CA LEU A 190 9.24 -2.68 -10.20
C LEU A 190 9.66 -2.71 -8.73
N HIS A 191 10.16 -3.86 -8.24
CA HIS A 191 10.50 -3.98 -6.82
C HIS A 191 11.70 -4.91 -6.59
N GLY A 192 12.57 -4.50 -5.68
CA GLY A 192 13.70 -5.32 -5.22
C GLY A 192 13.41 -6.06 -3.92
N GLN A 193 12.44 -5.57 -3.12
CA GLN A 193 12.00 -6.18 -1.86
C GLN A 193 10.66 -6.93 -2.09
N GLY A 194 10.39 -7.99 -1.35
CA GLY A 194 9.16 -8.78 -1.47
C GLY A 194 8.82 -9.53 -0.19
N VAL A 195 7.64 -10.14 -0.12
CA VAL A 195 7.21 -10.91 1.06
C VAL A 195 7.99 -12.23 1.15
N ASP A 196 8.65 -12.45 2.30
CA ASP A 196 9.26 -13.74 2.69
C ASP A 196 8.22 -14.59 3.45
N ARG A 197 7.76 -14.10 4.60
CA ARG A 197 6.70 -14.75 5.37
C ARG A 197 5.49 -13.81 5.48
N LEU A 198 4.35 -14.29 5.00
CA LEU A 198 3.10 -13.54 5.11
C LEU A 198 2.68 -13.44 6.59
N ALA A 199 2.20 -12.25 6.98
CA ALA A 199 1.71 -12.00 8.33
C ALA A 199 0.46 -12.83 8.66
N PRO A 200 0.23 -13.19 9.95
CA PRO A 200 -0.99 -13.86 10.38
C PRO A 200 -2.25 -13.04 10.00
N ASN A 201 -3.36 -13.73 9.73
CA ASN A 201 -4.65 -13.14 9.33
C ASN A 201 -4.62 -12.38 7.99
N LEU A 202 -3.62 -12.65 7.15
CA LEU A 202 -3.60 -12.27 5.75
C LEU A 202 -3.76 -13.52 4.87
N ALA A 203 -4.60 -13.44 3.85
CA ALA A 203 -4.81 -14.49 2.87
C ALA A 203 -4.22 -14.10 1.52
N VAL A 204 -3.47 -15.00 0.88
CA VAL A 204 -2.89 -14.81 -0.45
C VAL A 204 -3.99 -14.61 -1.47
N GLU A 205 -3.82 -13.63 -2.35
CA GLU A 205 -4.69 -13.32 -3.48
C GLU A 205 -4.01 -13.55 -4.84
N ALA A 206 -2.68 -13.36 -4.90
CA ALA A 206 -1.91 -13.61 -6.11
C ALA A 206 -0.48 -14.08 -5.82
N VAL A 207 0.05 -14.94 -6.71
CA VAL A 207 1.41 -15.49 -6.62
C VAL A 207 2.07 -15.42 -8.00
N ALA A 208 3.34 -15.00 -8.04
CA ALA A 208 4.18 -15.01 -9.22
C ALA A 208 4.61 -16.44 -9.62
N PRO A 209 5.11 -16.67 -10.84
CA PRO A 209 5.52 -18.00 -11.30
C PRO A 209 6.64 -18.65 -10.46
N ASP A 210 7.47 -17.85 -9.81
CA ASP A 210 8.56 -18.27 -8.93
C ASP A 210 8.11 -18.54 -7.48
N GLY A 211 6.81 -18.33 -7.18
CA GLY A 211 6.24 -18.56 -5.86
C GLY A 211 6.19 -17.32 -4.96
N LEU A 212 6.72 -16.17 -5.41
CA LEU A 212 6.64 -14.94 -4.63
C LEU A 212 5.18 -14.47 -4.47
N VAL A 213 4.78 -14.09 -3.26
CA VAL A 213 3.45 -13.53 -3.00
C VAL A 213 3.38 -12.12 -3.57
N GLU A 214 2.41 -11.90 -4.47
CA GLU A 214 2.22 -10.64 -5.20
C GLU A 214 0.97 -9.87 -4.77
N ALA A 215 0.02 -10.53 -4.11
CA ALA A 215 -1.13 -9.86 -3.50
C ALA A 215 -1.67 -10.65 -2.32
N TYR A 216 -2.26 -9.94 -1.37
CA TYR A 216 -2.99 -10.52 -0.25
C TYR A 216 -4.12 -9.60 0.22
N ARG A 217 -5.05 -10.16 0.98
CA ARG A 217 -6.15 -9.44 1.65
C ARG A 217 -6.18 -9.76 3.14
N GLY A 218 -6.82 -8.89 3.92
CA GLY A 218 -7.16 -9.21 5.31
C GLY A 218 -8.28 -10.25 5.40
N GLU A 219 -8.16 -11.18 6.34
CA GLU A 219 -9.20 -12.19 6.61
C GLU A 219 -10.24 -11.71 7.61
N THR A 220 -9.90 -10.76 8.46
CA THR A 220 -10.75 -10.22 9.54
C THR A 220 -10.70 -8.69 9.59
N GLY A 221 -11.71 -8.09 10.22
CA GLY A 221 -11.77 -6.64 10.40
C GLY A 221 -12.43 -5.91 9.23
N GLY A 222 -11.82 -4.82 8.77
CA GLY A 222 -12.28 -4.02 7.65
C GLY A 222 -11.76 -4.50 6.30
N PHE A 223 -12.03 -3.73 5.26
CA PHE A 223 -11.43 -3.95 3.94
C PHE A 223 -9.91 -3.73 4.02
N LEU A 224 -9.15 -4.73 3.65
CA LEU A 224 -7.71 -4.65 3.44
C LEU A 224 -7.36 -5.43 2.18
N LEU A 225 -6.77 -4.76 1.20
CA LEU A 225 -6.20 -5.35 0.00
C LEU A 225 -4.83 -4.73 -0.25
N ALA A 226 -3.86 -5.55 -0.61
CA ALA A 226 -2.53 -5.07 -0.97
C ALA A 226 -1.99 -5.84 -2.17
N VAL A 227 -1.32 -5.13 -3.07
CA VAL A 227 -0.73 -5.68 -4.30
C VAL A 227 0.71 -5.19 -4.43
N GLN A 228 1.60 -6.06 -4.91
CA GLN A 228 3.02 -5.74 -5.07
C GLN A 228 3.26 -4.92 -6.35
N TRP A 229 2.46 -5.13 -7.40
CA TRP A 229 2.51 -4.36 -8.64
C TRP A 229 1.91 -2.96 -8.49
N HIS A 230 1.93 -2.17 -9.57
CA HIS A 230 1.48 -0.79 -9.63
C HIS A 230 0.16 -0.65 -10.42
N PRO A 231 -1.01 -0.89 -9.80
CA PRO A 231 -2.30 -0.73 -10.48
C PRO A 231 -2.66 0.73 -10.78
N GLU A 232 -2.00 1.71 -10.13
CA GLU A 232 -2.26 3.13 -10.32
C GLU A 232 -1.68 3.66 -11.64
N TRP A 233 -0.70 2.96 -12.24
CA TRP A 233 -0.13 3.38 -13.51
C TRP A 233 -1.15 3.21 -14.63
N LYS A 234 -1.52 4.32 -15.27
CA LYS A 234 -2.54 4.33 -16.34
C LYS A 234 -3.79 3.49 -15.98
N PHE A 235 -4.24 3.58 -14.73
CA PHE A 235 -5.24 2.66 -14.16
C PHE A 235 -6.51 2.53 -15.01
N ARG A 236 -6.89 3.60 -15.74
CA ARG A 236 -8.08 3.60 -16.61
C ARG A 236 -7.97 2.64 -17.80
N GLU A 237 -6.76 2.25 -18.18
CA GLU A 237 -6.51 1.36 -19.31
C GLU A 237 -6.53 -0.13 -18.89
N ASN A 238 -6.53 -0.42 -17.57
CA ASN A 238 -6.56 -1.78 -17.04
C ASN A 238 -7.84 -2.03 -16.25
N PRO A 239 -8.74 -2.91 -16.72
CA PRO A 239 -10.01 -3.20 -16.06
C PRO A 239 -9.88 -3.68 -14.61
N LEU A 240 -8.86 -4.50 -14.28
CA LEU A 240 -8.63 -4.96 -12.92
C LEU A 240 -8.20 -3.80 -12.01
N SER A 241 -7.33 -2.91 -12.49
CA SER A 241 -6.93 -1.70 -11.76
C SER A 241 -8.11 -0.81 -11.44
N VAL A 242 -8.99 -0.57 -12.42
CA VAL A 242 -10.24 0.19 -12.19
C VAL A 242 -11.06 -0.47 -11.08
N ARG A 243 -11.27 -1.79 -11.14
CA ARG A 243 -12.06 -2.51 -10.12
C ARG A 243 -11.43 -2.47 -8.73
N ILE A 244 -10.10 -2.54 -8.62
CA ILE A 244 -9.39 -2.42 -7.34
C ILE A 244 -9.69 -1.06 -6.68
N PHE A 245 -9.60 0.05 -7.41
CA PHE A 245 -9.89 1.38 -6.87
C PHE A 245 -11.38 1.59 -6.58
N GLU A 246 -12.27 1.06 -7.41
CA GLU A 246 -13.72 1.13 -7.19
C GLU A 246 -14.13 0.44 -5.88
N ILE A 247 -13.68 -0.81 -5.63
CA ILE A 247 -14.04 -1.55 -4.40
C ILE A 247 -13.43 -0.92 -3.15
N PHE A 248 -12.24 -0.34 -3.25
CA PHE A 248 -11.67 0.44 -2.15
C PHE A 248 -12.53 1.68 -1.85
N GLY A 249 -13.01 2.36 -2.89
CA GLY A 249 -13.95 3.48 -2.76
C GLY A 249 -15.28 3.07 -2.15
N GLU A 250 -15.83 1.93 -2.54
CA GLU A 250 -17.05 1.36 -1.94
C GLU A 250 -16.86 1.10 -0.44
N ALA A 251 -15.72 0.50 -0.06
CA ALA A 251 -15.38 0.25 1.34
C ALA A 251 -15.25 1.54 2.15
N ALA A 252 -14.60 2.56 1.61
CA ALA A 252 -14.43 3.87 2.24
C ALA A 252 -15.79 4.59 2.44
N ARG A 253 -16.67 4.57 1.45
CA ARG A 253 -18.04 5.09 1.58
C ARG A 253 -18.86 4.35 2.63
N ALA A 254 -18.76 3.02 2.66
CA ALA A 254 -19.45 2.20 3.65
C ALA A 254 -18.94 2.47 5.08
N TRP A 255 -17.62 2.65 5.25
CA TRP A 255 -17.02 3.05 6.52
C TRP A 255 -17.55 4.40 7.01
N ARG A 256 -17.51 5.41 6.13
CA ARG A 256 -18.02 6.75 6.43
C ARG A 256 -19.49 6.74 6.86
N ALA A 257 -20.32 5.98 6.17
CA ALA A 257 -21.75 5.86 6.51
C ALA A 257 -21.97 5.28 7.91
N ARG A 258 -21.22 4.24 8.29
CA ARG A 258 -21.29 3.63 9.64
C ARG A 258 -20.87 4.63 10.73
N ARG A 259 -19.76 5.34 10.51
CA ARG A 259 -19.24 6.34 11.45
C ARG A 259 -20.22 7.50 11.68
N GLY A 260 -20.85 7.98 10.59
CA GLY A 260 -21.88 9.01 10.67
C GLY A 260 -23.15 8.57 11.44
N ALA A 261 -23.53 7.31 11.34
CA ALA A 261 -24.68 6.76 12.07
C ALA A 261 -24.39 6.68 13.60
N SER A 262 -23.15 6.29 13.98
CA SER A 262 -22.75 6.20 15.38
C SER A 262 -22.70 7.57 16.08
N SER A 263 -22.28 8.63 15.38
CA SER A 263 -22.22 9.99 15.91
C SER A 263 -23.57 10.66 16.11
N LEU A 264 -24.65 10.16 15.49
CA LEU A 264 -26.01 10.66 15.65
C LEU A 264 -26.76 9.94 16.80
N ALA A 265 -26.22 8.83 17.30
CA ALA A 265 -26.79 8.03 18.36
C ALA A 265 -26.20 8.31 19.76
N SER A 266 -25.14 9.12 19.81
CA SER A 266 -24.46 9.59 21.03
C SER A 266 -24.88 11.02 21.37
#